data_a7663937532838514b2d6b76009afbfe
#
_entry.id   a7663937532838514b2d6b76009afbfe
#
_cell.length_a   1.000
_cell.length_b   1.000
_cell.length_c   1.000
_cell.angle_alpha   90.00
_cell.angle_beta   90.00
_cell.angle_gamma   90.00
#
_symmetry.space_group_name_H-M   'P 1'
#
loop_
_entity.id
_entity.type
_entity.pdbx_description
1 polymer ?
#
loop_
_entity_poly.entity_id
_entity_poly.type
_entity_poly.pdbx_seq_one_letter_code
_entity_poly.pdbx_strand_id
1 'polypeptide(L)'
;MAKEPTEVALNKMWKYVEHYWQKSGTFPHPDKSVTEVVVKGLAQHVDELGKPLCPCNFYTDKKAEAQKREWICACEEMKLYKYCHCLLFVNQEGLPITEYLPESHEGRQIYGVVKDPIPEKGREGTKVTHPNRHTSTSL
;
A
#
# COMPACT_ATOMS: atom_id res chain seq x y z
N MET A 1 -14.80 -19.46 -2.01
CA MET A 1 -15.45 -18.21 -2.35
C MET A 1 -15.43 -17.26 -1.15
N ALA A 2 -15.01 -16.04 -1.41
CA ALA A 2 -14.90 -15.11 -0.31
C ALA A 2 -16.28 -14.62 0.11
N LYS A 3 -16.48 -14.52 1.43
CA LYS A 3 -17.72 -13.97 1.97
C LYS A 3 -17.71 -12.46 1.86
N GLU A 4 -18.89 -11.87 1.80
CA GLU A 4 -18.99 -10.44 1.94
C GLU A 4 -18.49 -10.03 3.31
N PRO A 5 -17.72 -8.95 3.39
CA PRO A 5 -17.24 -8.52 4.71
C PRO A 5 -18.37 -7.95 5.54
N THR A 6 -18.20 -8.02 6.85
CA THR A 6 -19.17 -7.39 7.75
C THR A 6 -19.11 -5.88 7.56
N GLU A 7 -20.23 -5.23 7.88
CA GLU A 7 -20.30 -3.77 7.80
C GLU A 7 -19.29 -3.12 8.74
N VAL A 8 -19.09 -3.73 9.90
CA VAL A 8 -18.11 -3.22 10.87
C VAL A 8 -16.71 -3.24 10.29
N ALA A 9 -16.31 -4.35 9.67
CA ALA A 9 -14.98 -4.46 9.07
C ALA A 9 -14.84 -3.51 7.89
N LEU A 10 -15.88 -3.40 7.08
CA LEU A 10 -15.85 -2.53 5.92
C LEU A 10 -15.69 -1.06 6.34
N ASN A 11 -16.48 -0.62 7.32
CA ASN A 11 -16.39 0.76 7.81
C ASN A 11 -15.02 1.03 8.44
N LYS A 12 -14.50 0.06 9.18
CA LYS A 12 -13.18 0.19 9.79
C LYS A 12 -12.10 0.41 8.73
N MET A 13 -12.18 -0.36 7.65
CA MET A 13 -11.17 -0.25 6.59
C MET A 13 -11.31 1.05 5.82
N TRP A 14 -12.54 1.51 5.56
CA TRP A 14 -12.72 2.81 4.91
C TRP A 14 -12.11 3.95 5.74
N LYS A 15 -12.33 3.94 7.05
CA LYS A 15 -11.75 4.96 7.92
C LYS A 15 -10.23 4.90 7.92
N TYR A 16 -9.70 3.69 7.96
CA TYR A 16 -8.25 3.49 7.92
C TYR A 16 -7.65 4.04 6.63
N VAL A 17 -8.26 3.72 5.51
CA VAL A 17 -7.75 4.12 4.20
C VAL A 17 -7.83 5.65 4.05
N GLU A 18 -8.95 6.25 4.45
CA GLU A 18 -9.11 7.70 4.39
C GLU A 18 -8.06 8.42 5.22
N HIS A 19 -7.81 7.90 6.42
CA HIS A 19 -6.78 8.46 7.28
C HIS A 19 -5.40 8.30 6.65
N TYR A 20 -5.14 7.14 6.04
CA TYR A 20 -3.83 6.87 5.48
C TYR A 20 -3.53 7.69 4.22
N TRP A 21 -4.54 8.01 3.41
CA TRP A 21 -4.32 8.94 2.30
C TRP A 21 -3.73 10.25 2.80
N GLN A 22 -4.30 10.77 3.90
CA GLN A 22 -3.82 12.03 4.47
C GLN A 22 -2.43 11.87 5.09
N LYS A 23 -2.23 10.80 5.82
CA LYS A 23 -0.96 10.56 6.50
C LYS A 23 0.18 10.38 5.50
N SER A 24 -0.07 9.69 4.42
CA SER A 24 0.97 9.34 3.46
C SER A 24 1.14 10.38 2.34
N GLY A 25 0.21 11.31 2.22
CA GLY A 25 0.28 12.26 1.11
C GLY A 25 0.03 11.58 -0.22
N THR A 26 -0.89 10.63 -0.23
CA THR A 26 -1.30 9.94 -1.45
C THR A 26 -2.78 10.22 -1.70
N PHE A 27 -3.31 9.66 -2.77
CA PHE A 27 -4.62 10.01 -3.28
C PHE A 27 -5.40 8.75 -3.62
N PRO A 28 -6.74 8.81 -3.59
CA PRO A 28 -7.54 7.69 -4.07
C PRO A 28 -7.38 7.53 -5.58
N HIS A 29 -7.57 6.32 -6.04
CA HIS A 29 -7.52 6.03 -7.47
C HIS A 29 -8.67 6.77 -8.16
N PRO A 30 -8.43 7.32 -9.37
CA PRO A 30 -9.50 8.00 -10.11
C PRO A 30 -10.71 7.11 -10.41
N ASP A 31 -10.49 5.81 -10.55
CA ASP A 31 -11.57 4.85 -10.72
C ASP A 31 -11.96 4.32 -9.36
N LYS A 32 -13.13 4.74 -8.87
CA LYS A 32 -13.59 4.36 -7.54
C LYS A 32 -13.72 2.86 -7.35
N SER A 33 -14.01 2.13 -8.43
CA SER A 33 -14.21 0.69 -8.31
C SER A 33 -12.91 -0.01 -7.90
N VAL A 34 -11.76 0.53 -8.29
CA VAL A 34 -10.47 -0.02 -7.86
C VAL A 34 -10.36 0.07 -6.34
N THR A 35 -10.63 1.24 -5.78
CA THR A 35 -10.57 1.45 -4.34
C THR A 35 -11.56 0.54 -3.62
N GLU A 36 -12.79 0.46 -4.14
CA GLU A 36 -13.83 -0.32 -3.49
C GLU A 36 -13.46 -1.81 -3.42
N VAL A 37 -12.92 -2.35 -4.49
CA VAL A 37 -12.51 -3.75 -4.52
C VAL A 37 -11.41 -4.03 -3.50
N VAL A 38 -10.43 -3.14 -3.43
CA VAL A 38 -9.31 -3.33 -2.50
C VAL A 38 -9.78 -3.20 -1.05
N VAL A 39 -10.58 -2.17 -0.75
CA VAL A 39 -11.09 -1.99 0.62
C VAL A 39 -11.93 -3.18 1.04
N LYS A 40 -12.77 -3.69 0.14
CA LYS A 40 -13.56 -4.86 0.42
C LYS A 40 -12.68 -6.08 0.72
N GLY A 41 -11.62 -6.27 -0.06
CA GLY A 41 -10.68 -7.36 0.18
C GLY A 41 -9.99 -7.25 1.53
N LEU A 42 -9.60 -6.05 1.90
CA LEU A 42 -9.01 -5.82 3.23
C LEU A 42 -9.99 -6.16 4.34
N ALA A 43 -11.24 -5.73 4.18
CA ALA A 43 -12.27 -6.01 5.18
C ALA A 43 -12.54 -7.50 5.30
N GLN A 44 -12.56 -8.22 4.19
CA GLN A 44 -12.72 -9.68 4.20
C GLN A 44 -11.59 -10.33 5.01
N HIS A 45 -10.37 -9.87 4.83
CA HIS A 45 -9.24 -10.41 5.58
C HIS A 45 -9.31 -10.07 7.06
N VAL A 46 -9.82 -8.88 7.40
CA VAL A 46 -10.04 -8.54 8.81
C VAL A 46 -11.01 -9.53 9.44
N ASP A 47 -12.11 -9.84 8.74
CA ASP A 47 -13.07 -10.80 9.25
C ASP A 47 -12.49 -12.20 9.38
N GLU A 48 -11.70 -12.63 8.40
CA GLU A 48 -11.15 -13.99 8.37
C GLU A 48 -9.96 -14.16 9.29
N LEU A 49 -9.08 -13.16 9.33
CA LEU A 49 -7.75 -13.31 9.91
C LEU A 49 -7.50 -12.36 11.08
N GLY A 50 -8.41 -11.42 11.30
CA GLY A 50 -8.24 -10.39 12.32
C GLY A 50 -7.30 -9.25 11.90
N LYS A 51 -6.79 -9.28 10.67
CA LYS A 51 -5.84 -8.27 10.19
C LYS A 51 -6.07 -7.97 8.73
N PRO A 52 -5.80 -6.74 8.28
CA PRO A 52 -6.01 -6.35 6.88
C PRO A 52 -4.84 -6.77 6.00
N LEU A 53 -4.75 -8.06 5.74
CA LEU A 53 -3.74 -8.60 4.83
C LEU A 53 -4.01 -8.08 3.42
N CYS A 54 -2.95 -7.68 2.71
CA CYS A 54 -3.08 -7.11 1.37
C CYS A 54 -3.82 -8.08 0.43
N PRO A 55 -4.93 -7.66 -0.18
CA PRO A 55 -5.73 -8.58 -1.00
C PRO A 55 -5.18 -8.79 -2.41
N CYS A 56 -4.20 -8.02 -2.82
CA CYS A 56 -3.68 -8.06 -4.18
C CYS A 56 -2.44 -8.93 -4.32
N ASN A 57 -2.18 -9.76 -3.33
CA ASN A 57 -1.04 -10.66 -3.36
C ASN A 57 -1.51 -12.10 -3.21
N PHE A 58 -0.74 -13.04 -3.72
CA PHE A 58 -1.05 -14.45 -3.58
C PHE A 58 -0.31 -15.02 -2.37
N TYR A 59 -1.01 -15.81 -1.57
CA TYR A 59 -0.42 -16.41 -0.37
C TYR A 59 -0.68 -17.90 -0.38
N THR A 60 0.35 -18.69 -0.13
CA THR A 60 0.16 -20.12 0.05
C THR A 60 -0.50 -20.42 1.39
N ASP A 61 -0.26 -19.58 2.40
CA ASP A 61 -0.84 -19.75 3.73
C ASP A 61 -1.14 -18.38 4.32
N LYS A 62 -2.39 -17.96 4.20
CA LYS A 62 -2.81 -16.64 4.67
C LYS A 62 -2.65 -16.48 6.17
N LYS A 63 -2.92 -17.54 6.94
CA LYS A 63 -2.80 -17.44 8.40
C LYS A 63 -1.37 -17.18 8.81
N ALA A 64 -0.42 -17.85 8.16
CA ALA A 64 0.99 -17.65 8.43
C ALA A 64 1.42 -16.24 8.04
N GLU A 65 0.95 -15.76 6.88
CA GLU A 65 1.31 -14.41 6.43
C GLU A 65 0.72 -13.35 7.34
N ALA A 66 -0.46 -13.59 7.90
CA ALA A 66 -1.08 -12.63 8.80
C ALA A 66 -0.31 -12.48 10.12
N GLN A 67 0.51 -13.45 10.47
CA GLN A 67 1.37 -13.34 11.66
C GLN A 67 2.60 -12.48 11.40
N LYS A 68 2.94 -12.25 10.14
CA LYS A 68 4.05 -11.41 9.74
C LYS A 68 3.55 -10.00 9.46
N ARG A 69 4.47 -9.04 9.49
CA ARG A 69 4.12 -7.64 9.27
C ARG A 69 4.15 -7.25 7.80
N GLU A 70 4.85 -8.03 7.00
CA GLU A 70 5.23 -7.64 5.64
C GLU A 70 4.06 -7.19 4.75
N TRP A 71 2.98 -7.95 4.75
CA TRP A 71 1.86 -7.69 3.85
C TRP A 71 0.61 -7.17 4.53
N ILE A 72 0.71 -6.82 5.80
CA ILE A 72 -0.41 -6.17 6.49
C ILE A 72 -0.47 -4.72 6.01
N CYS A 73 -1.66 -4.27 5.60
CA CYS A 73 -1.83 -2.92 5.06
C CYS A 73 -1.74 -1.86 6.16
N ALA A 74 -0.97 -0.83 5.96
CA ALA A 74 -0.09 -0.54 4.81
C ALA A 74 1.14 -1.42 4.90
N CYS A 75 1.45 -2.11 3.81
CA CYS A 75 2.52 -3.10 3.82
C CYS A 75 3.90 -2.43 3.94
N GLU A 76 4.92 -3.26 4.11
CA GLU A 76 6.27 -2.72 4.28
C GLU A 76 6.72 -1.87 3.10
N GLU A 77 6.39 -2.31 1.88
CA GLU A 77 6.78 -1.52 0.70
C GLU A 77 6.11 -0.15 0.71
N MET A 78 4.86 -0.08 1.15
CA MET A 78 4.18 1.21 1.24
C MET A 78 4.82 2.10 2.28
N LYS A 79 5.21 1.54 3.41
CA LYS A 79 5.82 2.33 4.49
C LYS A 79 7.22 2.81 4.16
N LEU A 80 7.99 1.97 3.47
CA LEU A 80 9.38 2.29 3.17
C LEU A 80 9.52 3.10 1.89
N TYR A 81 8.73 2.77 0.86
CA TYR A 81 8.91 3.34 -0.47
C TYR A 81 7.70 4.10 -0.98
N LYS A 82 6.61 4.11 -0.23
CA LYS A 82 5.33 4.68 -0.65
C LYS A 82 4.76 3.98 -1.89
N TYR A 83 5.17 2.74 -2.11
CA TYR A 83 4.69 1.96 -3.25
C TYR A 83 3.56 1.04 -2.82
N CYS A 84 2.39 1.18 -3.43
CA CYS A 84 1.22 0.34 -3.16
C CYS A 84 0.85 -0.39 -4.44
N HIS A 85 1.15 -1.69 -4.51
CA HIS A 85 0.87 -2.42 -5.76
C HIS A 85 -0.63 -2.70 -5.96
N CYS A 86 -1.45 -2.49 -4.94
CA CYS A 86 -2.91 -2.57 -5.08
C CYS A 86 -3.53 -1.31 -5.68
N LEU A 87 -2.75 -0.27 -5.88
CA LEU A 87 -3.22 1.01 -6.38
C LEU A 87 -4.22 1.68 -5.44
N LEU A 88 -4.17 1.34 -4.17
CA LEU A 88 -5.03 1.95 -3.16
C LEU A 88 -4.53 3.34 -2.77
N PHE A 89 -3.21 3.49 -2.71
CA PHE A 89 -2.54 4.74 -2.35
C PHE A 89 -1.67 5.16 -3.53
N VAL A 90 -2.15 6.13 -4.31
CA VAL A 90 -1.53 6.48 -5.60
C VAL A 90 -1.35 8.00 -5.70
N ASN A 91 -0.77 8.46 -6.81
CA ASN A 91 -0.70 9.89 -7.09
C ASN A 91 -2.02 10.34 -7.72
N GLN A 92 -2.12 11.62 -8.10
CA GLN A 92 -3.36 12.17 -8.62
C GLN A 92 -3.79 11.53 -9.95
N GLU A 93 -2.87 10.88 -10.63
CA GLU A 93 -3.13 10.25 -11.92
C GLU A 93 -3.46 8.77 -11.80
N GLY A 94 -3.44 8.24 -10.58
CA GLY A 94 -3.75 6.84 -10.37
C GLY A 94 -2.57 5.91 -10.51
N LEU A 95 -1.36 6.44 -10.42
CA LEU A 95 -0.14 5.63 -10.53
C LEU A 95 0.51 5.46 -9.16
N PRO A 96 1.07 4.29 -8.88
CA PRO A 96 1.78 4.09 -7.62
C PRO A 96 3.12 4.82 -7.66
N ILE A 97 3.56 5.30 -6.51
CA ILE A 97 4.83 5.99 -6.42
C ILE A 97 5.95 4.97 -6.53
N THR A 98 6.91 5.19 -7.40
CA THR A 98 8.02 4.27 -7.63
C THR A 98 9.38 4.92 -7.47
N GLU A 99 9.41 6.21 -7.18
CA GLU A 99 10.67 6.96 -7.22
C GLU A 99 11.70 6.44 -6.22
N TYR A 100 11.25 5.82 -5.14
CA TYR A 100 12.16 5.32 -4.10
C TYR A 100 12.53 3.85 -4.28
N LEU A 101 11.91 3.17 -5.24
CA LEU A 101 12.17 1.75 -5.46
C LEU A 101 13.50 1.54 -6.18
N PRO A 102 14.14 0.38 -5.94
CA PRO A 102 15.31 0.01 -6.76
C PRO A 102 14.91 -0.12 -8.23
N GLU A 103 15.86 0.10 -9.11
CA GLU A 103 15.60 0.01 -10.56
C GLU A 103 15.11 -1.36 -10.98
N SER A 104 15.59 -2.39 -10.31
CA SER A 104 15.21 -3.77 -10.64
C SER A 104 13.83 -4.15 -10.12
N HIS A 105 13.23 -3.33 -9.29
CA HIS A 105 11.92 -3.63 -8.72
C HIS A 105 10.85 -3.67 -9.80
N GLU A 106 9.92 -4.59 -9.65
CA GLU A 106 8.82 -4.80 -10.59
C GLU A 106 8.06 -3.50 -10.87
N GLY A 107 7.80 -2.69 -9.84
CA GLY A 107 7.09 -1.44 -10.00
C GLY A 107 7.82 -0.47 -10.92
N ARG A 108 9.16 -0.41 -10.81
CA ARG A 108 9.95 0.44 -11.69
C ARG A 108 9.92 -0.08 -13.11
N GLN A 109 9.90 -1.40 -13.28
CA GLN A 109 9.84 -1.99 -14.59
C GLN A 109 8.52 -1.72 -15.29
N ILE A 110 7.42 -1.73 -14.54
CA ILE A 110 6.08 -1.54 -15.10
C ILE A 110 5.77 -0.07 -15.34
N TYR A 111 6.07 0.78 -14.35
CA TYR A 111 5.58 2.16 -14.35
C TYR A 111 6.66 3.19 -14.63
N GLY A 112 7.93 2.80 -14.68
CA GLY A 112 9.01 3.75 -14.76
C GLY A 112 9.15 4.52 -13.46
N VAL A 113 9.63 5.75 -13.54
CA VAL A 113 9.79 6.61 -12.35
C VAL A 113 8.53 7.43 -12.17
N VAL A 114 7.79 7.16 -11.10
CA VAL A 114 6.60 7.93 -10.71
C VAL A 114 6.96 8.70 -9.46
N LYS A 115 6.91 10.02 -9.56
CA LYS A 115 7.35 10.90 -8.47
C LYS A 115 6.36 10.95 -7.34
N ASP A 116 6.88 11.16 -6.14
CA ASP A 116 6.10 11.35 -4.94
C ASP A 116 5.54 12.77 -4.93
N PRO A 117 4.21 12.95 -4.91
CA PRO A 117 3.63 14.29 -4.95
C PRO A 117 3.81 15.08 -3.66
N ILE A 118 3.97 14.39 -2.53
CA ILE A 118 4.13 15.06 -1.24
C ILE A 118 5.27 14.37 -0.48
N PRO A 119 6.52 14.68 -0.85
CA PRO A 119 7.67 13.92 -0.32
C PRO A 119 7.86 14.02 1.20
N GLU A 120 7.28 15.04 1.82
CA GLU A 120 7.48 15.24 3.25
C GLU A 120 6.56 14.37 4.10
N LYS A 121 5.67 13.61 3.49
CA LYS A 121 4.75 12.75 4.22
C LYS A 121 4.92 11.29 3.89
N GLY A 122 4.64 10.47 4.87
CA GLY A 122 4.30 9.07 4.68
C GLY A 122 5.38 8.04 4.74
N ARG A 123 6.57 8.36 4.34
CA ARG A 123 7.62 7.32 4.36
C ARG A 123 8.14 7.13 5.76
N GLU A 124 7.80 5.99 6.34
CA GLU A 124 8.39 5.60 7.61
C GLU A 124 9.81 5.17 7.35
N GLY A 125 10.65 5.37 8.32
CA GLY A 125 12.04 5.03 8.13
C GLY A 125 12.81 5.99 7.25
N THR A 126 12.24 7.16 6.97
CA THR A 126 12.93 8.16 6.16
C THR A 126 14.21 8.65 6.82
N LYS A 127 14.33 8.41 8.10
CA LYS A 127 15.55 8.74 8.83
C LYS A 127 16.68 7.80 8.47
N VAL A 128 16.34 6.63 7.97
CA VAL A 128 17.32 5.67 7.50
C VAL A 128 17.81 6.18 6.15
N THR A 129 19.12 6.12 5.96
CA THR A 129 19.71 6.59 4.72
C THR A 129 19.09 5.90 3.52
N HIS A 130 18.65 6.70 2.57
CA HIS A 130 18.09 6.15 1.35
C HIS A 130 19.21 5.70 0.43
N PRO A 131 19.23 4.45 0.04
CA PRO A 131 20.36 3.93 -0.72
C PRO A 131 20.51 4.52 -2.10
N ASN A 132 19.51 5.15 -2.62
CA ASN A 132 19.52 5.64 -4.00
C ASN A 132 19.64 7.14 -4.12
N ARG A 133 20.03 7.84 -3.06
CA ARG A 133 20.17 9.26 -3.17
C ARG A 133 21.59 9.66 -3.26
N HIS A 134 20.94 9.55 -2.81
CA HIS A 134 21.44 9.71 -2.42
C HIS A 134 21.87 9.48 -2.33
N THR A 135 22.08 9.44 -1.98
CA THR A 135 22.19 9.11 -1.78
C THR A 135 22.06 8.78 -1.64
N SER A 136 22.44 8.87 -1.54
CA SER A 136 22.15 8.58 -1.62
C SER A 136 21.90 8.11 -1.47
N THR A 137 22.27 8.02 -1.12
CA THR A 137 21.90 7.64 -1.18
C THR A 137 21.56 7.15 -1.14
N SER A 138 22.07 7.09 -0.95
CA SER A 138 21.62 6.68 -1.09
C SER A 138 21.43 6.29 -0.98
N LEU A 139 22.03 6.38 -0.62
CA LEU A 139 21.71 6.12 -0.70
C LEU A 139 21.46 6.33 -0.73
#